data_9e4919e051a57ba26d99a84e1e1c3b3e
#
_entry.id   9e4919e051a57ba26d99a84e1e1c3b3e
#
_cell.length_a   1.000
_cell.length_b   1.000
_cell.length_c   1.000
_cell.angle_alpha   90.00
_cell.angle_beta   90.00
_cell.angle_gamma   90.00
#
_symmetry.space_group_name_H-M   'P 1'
#
loop_
_entity.id
_entity.type
_entity.pdbx_description
1 polymer ?
#
loop_
_entity_poly.entity_id
_entity_poly.type
_entity_poly.pdbx_seq_one_letter_code
_entity_poly.pdbx_strand_id
1 'polypeptide(L)'
;HHVFETIQEEIKFFKEIKPNIVAKLIFYKEILSLVASLPLDKSKRIKHFEKKLDAINHFYRKNREFIKYIKSYSSHFDELYFTRKKYKDIFLNDCSVIIHDVKLCKSHDYLLAEVIAFELLALHIENRIDNLNQSCAITNNQFKSNLHWTEKKVDLVELIYALHEAKVFDNGQADIK
;
A
#
# COMPACT_ATOMS: atom_id res chain seq x y z
N HIS A 1 28.49 8.84 -10.74
CA HIS A 1 27.54 9.40 -11.76
C HIS A 1 27.18 8.27 -12.73
N HIS A 2 25.98 7.72 -12.63
CA HIS A 2 25.49 6.83 -13.68
C HIS A 2 25.17 7.64 -14.93
N VAL A 3 25.77 7.28 -16.06
CA VAL A 3 25.51 7.87 -17.38
C VAL A 3 24.66 6.86 -18.14
N PHE A 4 23.48 7.24 -18.57
CA PHE A 4 22.65 6.40 -19.43
C PHE A 4 23.22 6.44 -20.86
N GLU A 5 23.27 5.29 -21.49
CA GLU A 5 23.81 5.16 -22.86
C GLU A 5 22.79 5.67 -23.90
N THR A 6 21.49 5.47 -23.62
CA THR A 6 20.39 5.87 -24.51
C THR A 6 19.30 6.65 -23.78
N ILE A 7 18.53 7.44 -24.54
CA ILE A 7 17.36 8.16 -24.02
C ILE A 7 16.29 7.15 -23.52
N GLN A 8 16.12 6.03 -24.21
CA GLN A 8 15.16 5.00 -23.83
C GLN A 8 15.52 4.36 -22.50
N GLU A 9 16.78 4.12 -22.24
CA GLU A 9 17.25 3.62 -20.93
C GLU A 9 16.98 4.63 -19.82
N GLU A 10 17.22 5.91 -20.08
CA GLU A 10 16.91 6.98 -19.13
C GLU A 10 15.40 7.07 -18.83
N ILE A 11 14.55 7.04 -19.86
CA ILE A 11 13.09 7.01 -19.72
C ILE A 11 12.65 5.80 -18.90
N LYS A 12 13.14 4.61 -19.25
CA LYS A 12 12.80 3.37 -18.51
C LYS A 12 13.18 3.48 -17.04
N PHE A 13 14.33 4.02 -16.73
CA PHE A 13 14.75 4.21 -15.34
C PHE A 13 13.82 5.18 -14.58
N PHE A 14 13.53 6.37 -15.15
CA PHE A 14 12.72 7.38 -14.48
C PHE A 14 11.22 7.15 -14.54
N LYS A 15 10.72 6.32 -15.46
CA LYS A 15 9.30 5.98 -15.58
C LYS A 15 8.93 4.68 -14.88
N GLU A 16 9.82 3.66 -14.92
CA GLU A 16 9.48 2.31 -14.45
C GLU A 16 10.26 1.89 -13.20
N ILE A 17 11.58 2.12 -13.16
CA ILE A 17 12.42 1.57 -12.09
C ILE A 17 12.37 2.42 -10.83
N LYS A 18 12.80 3.68 -10.95
CA LYS A 18 12.91 4.59 -9.82
C LYS A 18 11.57 4.87 -9.12
N PRO A 19 10.45 5.15 -9.84
CA PRO A 19 9.18 5.43 -9.19
C PRO A 19 8.67 4.25 -8.35
N ASN A 20 8.86 3.02 -8.78
CA ASN A 20 8.45 1.85 -8.03
C ASN A 20 9.22 1.67 -6.70
N ILE A 21 10.50 2.06 -6.66
CA ILE A 21 11.31 2.04 -5.44
C ILE A 21 10.88 3.17 -4.50
N VAL A 22 10.76 4.38 -5.04
CA VAL A 22 10.38 5.58 -4.27
C VAL A 22 8.94 5.48 -3.77
N ALA A 23 8.03 4.89 -4.54
CA ALA A 23 6.65 4.65 -4.13
C ALA A 23 6.55 3.80 -2.84
N LYS A 24 7.37 2.76 -2.70
CA LYS A 24 7.42 1.97 -1.47
C LYS A 24 7.87 2.80 -0.27
N LEU A 25 8.87 3.66 -0.46
CA LEU A 25 9.34 4.56 0.60
C LEU A 25 8.23 5.54 1.03
N ILE A 26 7.55 6.16 0.07
CA ILE A 26 6.43 7.07 0.32
C ILE A 26 5.31 6.32 1.04
N PHE A 27 4.92 5.15 0.55
CA PHE A 27 3.87 4.33 1.14
C PHE A 27 4.14 4.02 2.62
N TYR A 28 5.32 3.50 2.95
CA TYR A 28 5.65 3.16 4.34
C TYR A 28 5.77 4.40 5.24
N LYS A 29 6.28 5.52 4.73
CA LYS A 29 6.31 6.79 5.44
C LYS A 29 4.90 7.27 5.76
N GLU A 30 3.97 7.19 4.82
CA GLU A 30 2.58 7.57 5.01
C GLU A 30 1.85 6.64 6.00
N ILE A 31 2.09 5.33 5.92
CA ILE A 31 1.57 4.36 6.90
C ILE A 31 2.09 4.69 8.30
N LEU A 32 3.39 4.95 8.46
CA LEU A 32 3.97 5.28 9.75
C LEU A 32 3.34 6.57 10.33
N SER A 33 3.20 7.60 9.51
CA SER A 33 2.54 8.86 9.89
C SER A 33 1.08 8.63 10.30
N LEU A 34 0.36 7.82 9.54
CA LEU A 34 -1.04 7.49 9.79
C LEU A 34 -1.21 6.73 11.12
N VAL A 35 -0.35 5.74 11.39
CA VAL A 35 -0.38 4.94 12.62
C VAL A 35 0.03 5.78 13.84
N ALA A 36 1.04 6.62 13.71
CA ALA A 36 1.51 7.48 14.81
C ALA A 36 0.46 8.49 15.27
N SER A 37 -0.45 8.91 14.37
CA SER A 37 -1.53 9.87 14.67
C SER A 37 -2.90 9.21 14.89
N LEU A 38 -2.96 7.87 14.99
CA LEU A 38 -4.22 7.13 15.01
C LEU A 38 -4.94 7.30 16.38
N PRO A 39 -6.19 7.77 16.42
CA PRO A 39 -6.97 7.86 17.64
C PRO A 39 -7.28 6.50 18.26
N LEU A 40 -7.51 6.43 19.57
CA LEU A 40 -7.92 5.20 20.25
C LEU A 40 -9.37 4.81 19.95
N ASP A 41 -10.25 5.80 19.84
CA ASP A 41 -11.68 5.59 19.58
C ASP A 41 -11.93 5.15 18.13
N LYS A 42 -12.79 4.13 17.97
CA LYS A 42 -13.09 3.52 16.68
C LYS A 42 -13.70 4.50 15.67
N SER A 43 -14.70 5.28 16.11
CA SER A 43 -15.38 6.23 15.22
C SER A 43 -14.43 7.32 14.76
N LYS A 44 -13.54 7.78 15.65
CA LYS A 44 -12.50 8.76 15.32
C LYS A 44 -11.44 8.17 14.39
N ARG A 45 -11.12 6.85 14.51
CA ARG A 45 -10.23 6.16 13.56
C ARG A 45 -10.80 6.17 12.16
N ILE A 46 -12.07 5.84 12.00
CA ILE A 46 -12.73 5.84 10.68
C ILE A 46 -12.67 7.23 10.08
N LYS A 47 -13.06 8.27 10.81
CA LYS A 47 -12.97 9.67 10.35
C LYS A 47 -11.54 10.09 10.00
N HIS A 48 -10.53 9.60 10.74
CA HIS A 48 -9.14 9.87 10.45
C HIS A 48 -8.70 9.23 9.12
N PHE A 49 -9.12 8.01 8.85
CA PHE A 49 -8.89 7.32 7.58
C PHE A 49 -9.61 8.00 6.41
N GLU A 50 -10.89 8.37 6.59
CA GLU A 50 -11.67 9.09 5.57
C GLU A 50 -11.01 10.43 5.20
N LYS A 51 -10.54 11.20 6.19
CA LYS A 51 -9.79 12.45 5.95
C LYS A 51 -8.52 12.20 5.12
N LYS A 52 -7.83 11.09 5.32
CA LYS A 52 -6.65 10.73 4.51
C LYS A 52 -7.05 10.37 3.08
N LEU A 53 -8.16 9.63 2.89
CA LEU A 53 -8.71 9.34 1.55
C LEU A 53 -9.11 10.62 0.81
N ASP A 54 -9.72 11.59 1.50
CA ASP A 54 -10.05 12.90 0.93
C ASP A 54 -8.81 13.66 0.45
N ALA A 55 -7.71 13.61 1.22
CA ALA A 55 -6.45 14.21 0.82
C ALA A 55 -5.87 13.52 -0.43
N ILE A 56 -5.95 12.20 -0.52
CA ILE A 56 -5.57 11.42 -1.71
C ILE A 56 -6.44 11.83 -2.91
N ASN A 57 -7.75 11.91 -2.74
CA ASN A 57 -8.68 12.33 -3.80
C ASN A 57 -8.39 13.76 -4.28
N HIS A 58 -8.00 14.66 -3.36
CA HIS A 58 -7.59 16.02 -3.73
C HIS A 58 -6.30 16.01 -4.57
N PHE A 59 -5.31 15.20 -4.18
CA PHE A 59 -4.08 15.02 -4.96
C PHE A 59 -4.38 14.51 -6.38
N TYR A 60 -5.28 13.53 -6.53
CA TYR A 60 -5.69 13.00 -7.84
C TYR A 60 -6.36 14.07 -8.71
N ARG A 61 -7.23 14.89 -8.13
CA ARG A 61 -7.87 16.00 -8.85
C ARG A 61 -6.86 17.04 -9.33
N LYS A 62 -5.90 17.41 -8.47
CA LYS A 62 -4.83 18.37 -8.79
C LYS A 62 -3.95 17.88 -9.95
N ASN A 63 -3.66 16.59 -10.02
CA ASN A 63 -2.71 15.98 -10.96
C ASN A 63 -3.40 15.21 -12.09
N ARG A 64 -4.68 15.48 -12.33
CA ARG A 64 -5.55 14.72 -13.22
C ARG A 64 -4.95 14.48 -14.61
N GLU A 65 -4.39 15.52 -15.25
CA GLU A 65 -3.88 15.41 -16.63
C GLU A 65 -2.64 14.50 -16.70
N PHE A 66 -1.74 14.60 -15.74
CA PHE A 66 -0.59 13.71 -15.68
C PHE A 66 -1.01 12.26 -15.42
N ILE A 67 -1.95 12.05 -14.48
CA ILE A 67 -2.47 10.70 -14.18
C ILE A 67 -3.18 10.11 -15.40
N LYS A 68 -3.96 10.91 -16.12
CA LYS A 68 -4.59 10.49 -17.38
C LYS A 68 -3.55 10.07 -18.41
N TYR A 69 -2.47 10.86 -18.55
CA TYR A 69 -1.36 10.51 -19.43
C TYR A 69 -0.73 9.16 -19.09
N ILE A 70 -0.41 8.94 -17.82
CA ILE A 70 0.19 7.67 -17.36
C ILE A 70 -0.76 6.49 -17.59
N LYS A 71 -2.05 6.63 -17.21
CA LYS A 71 -3.06 5.57 -17.34
C LYS A 71 -3.46 5.28 -18.79
N SER A 72 -3.23 6.20 -19.72
CA SER A 72 -3.44 5.96 -21.15
C SER A 72 -2.28 5.21 -21.82
N TYR A 73 -1.23 4.86 -21.10
CA TYR A 73 -0.02 4.22 -21.64
C TYR A 73 0.62 5.00 -22.79
N SER A 74 0.39 6.29 -22.85
CA SER A 74 0.98 7.18 -23.85
C SER A 74 2.47 7.35 -23.65
N SER A 75 3.20 7.58 -24.76
CA SER A 75 4.65 7.79 -24.74
C SER A 75 5.11 9.16 -25.31
N HIS A 76 4.16 9.93 -25.85
CA HIS A 76 4.48 11.16 -26.59
C HIS A 76 5.11 12.27 -25.75
N PHE A 77 4.96 12.25 -24.41
CA PHE A 77 5.62 13.16 -23.47
C PHE A 77 6.71 12.48 -22.62
N ASP A 78 7.09 11.23 -22.91
CA ASP A 78 8.08 10.52 -22.09
C ASP A 78 9.43 11.22 -22.04
N GLU A 79 9.91 11.74 -23.18
CA GLU A 79 11.16 12.52 -23.19
C GLU A 79 11.05 13.80 -22.35
N LEU A 80 9.88 14.44 -22.33
CA LEU A 80 9.66 15.65 -21.55
C LEU A 80 9.61 15.33 -20.04
N TYR A 81 8.91 14.27 -19.67
CA TYR A 81 8.64 13.93 -18.27
C TYR A 81 9.76 13.14 -17.62
N PHE A 82 10.48 12.29 -18.37
CA PHE A 82 11.39 11.29 -17.82
C PHE A 82 12.83 11.35 -18.32
N THR A 83 13.28 12.51 -18.93
CA THR A 83 14.69 12.71 -19.29
C THR A 83 15.29 13.96 -18.65
N ARG A 84 16.59 13.95 -18.38
CA ARG A 84 17.30 15.08 -17.74
C ARG A 84 17.56 16.28 -18.66
N LYS A 85 17.44 16.13 -19.97
CA LYS A 85 17.91 17.13 -20.95
C LYS A 85 17.05 18.40 -21.06
N LYS A 86 15.76 18.36 -20.73
CA LYS A 86 14.83 19.50 -20.95
C LYS A 86 14.50 20.31 -19.68
N TYR A 87 15.16 20.05 -18.55
CA TYR A 87 14.75 20.58 -17.24
C TYR A 87 15.49 21.83 -16.77
N LYS A 88 16.22 22.53 -17.64
CA LYS A 88 16.86 23.79 -17.23
C LYS A 88 15.87 24.94 -16.96
N ASP A 89 14.61 24.81 -17.40
CA ASP A 89 13.67 25.95 -17.45
C ASP A 89 12.35 25.74 -16.68
N ILE A 90 12.13 24.62 -15.97
CA ILE A 90 10.90 24.42 -15.18
C ILE A 90 11.24 24.48 -13.70
N PHE A 91 10.85 25.59 -13.06
CA PHE A 91 10.97 25.80 -11.61
C PHE A 91 10.23 24.72 -10.84
N LEU A 92 10.98 23.99 -10.01
CA LEU A 92 10.50 22.99 -9.08
C LEU A 92 9.81 23.69 -7.90
N ASN A 93 8.51 23.90 -7.98
CA ASN A 93 7.71 24.20 -6.80
C ASN A 93 7.26 22.89 -6.15
N ASP A 94 7.63 22.70 -4.89
CA ASP A 94 7.16 21.62 -3.99
C ASP A 94 7.68 20.20 -4.18
N CYS A 95 8.96 19.98 -4.36
CA CYS A 95 9.55 18.69 -3.99
C CYS A 95 10.01 18.72 -2.53
N SER A 96 9.35 17.94 -1.67
CA SER A 96 9.73 17.83 -0.27
C SER A 96 11.15 17.26 -0.08
N VAL A 97 11.85 17.83 0.85
CA VAL A 97 13.27 17.90 1.18
C VAL A 97 14.04 16.56 1.34
N ILE A 98 13.46 15.40 1.10
CA ILE A 98 14.02 14.11 1.55
C ILE A 98 14.93 13.43 0.52
N ILE A 99 14.84 13.77 -0.78
CA ILE A 99 15.70 13.16 -1.80
C ILE A 99 16.16 14.26 -2.77
N HIS A 100 16.82 15.29 -2.24
CA HIS A 100 17.37 16.36 -3.03
C HIS A 100 18.80 16.05 -3.51
N ASP A 101 18.94 15.12 -4.42
CA ASP A 101 19.96 15.27 -5.44
C ASP A 101 19.28 15.82 -6.70
N VAL A 102 19.44 17.12 -6.93
CA VAL A 102 18.91 17.83 -8.12
C VAL A 102 19.32 17.17 -9.44
N LYS A 103 20.37 16.33 -9.42
CA LYS A 103 20.85 15.55 -10.55
C LYS A 103 20.12 14.23 -10.75
N LEU A 104 19.40 13.74 -9.71
CA LEU A 104 18.70 12.45 -9.72
C LEU A 104 17.17 12.60 -9.58
N CYS A 105 16.66 13.79 -9.26
CA CYS A 105 15.24 14.03 -9.06
C CYS A 105 14.61 14.76 -10.24
N LYS A 106 13.60 14.19 -10.81
CA LYS A 106 12.67 14.81 -11.74
C LYS A 106 11.33 14.98 -11.04
N SER A 107 10.65 16.09 -11.26
CA SER A 107 9.35 16.32 -10.64
C SER A 107 8.32 15.26 -11.02
N HIS A 108 8.38 14.74 -12.25
CA HIS A 108 7.40 13.79 -12.78
C HIS A 108 7.65 12.34 -12.39
N ASP A 109 8.89 11.90 -12.17
CA ASP A 109 9.19 10.57 -11.64
C ASP A 109 8.79 10.45 -10.17
N TYR A 110 8.98 11.53 -9.38
CA TYR A 110 8.51 11.59 -8.01
C TYR A 110 6.98 11.65 -7.96
N LEU A 111 6.34 12.46 -8.79
CA LEU A 111 4.89 12.53 -8.91
C LEU A 111 4.29 11.18 -9.30
N LEU A 112 4.95 10.43 -10.20
CA LEU A 112 4.53 9.06 -10.54
C LEU A 112 4.67 8.12 -9.35
N ALA A 113 5.74 8.26 -8.57
CA ALA A 113 5.91 7.49 -7.35
C ALA A 113 4.83 7.79 -6.30
N GLU A 114 4.41 9.07 -6.17
CA GLU A 114 3.28 9.46 -5.32
C GLU A 114 1.96 8.84 -5.80
N VAL A 115 1.70 8.83 -7.11
CA VAL A 115 0.50 8.18 -7.68
C VAL A 115 0.46 6.71 -7.30
N ILE A 116 1.55 5.97 -7.51
CA ILE A 116 1.65 4.54 -7.18
C ILE A 116 1.49 4.31 -5.66
N ALA A 117 2.16 5.13 -4.85
CA ALA A 117 2.11 5.02 -3.39
C ALA A 117 0.69 5.28 -2.84
N PHE A 118 -0.01 6.27 -3.39
CA PHE A 118 -1.35 6.65 -2.94
C PHE A 118 -2.42 5.66 -3.42
N GLU A 119 -2.25 4.98 -4.54
CA GLU A 119 -3.10 3.85 -4.92
C GLU A 119 -3.00 2.71 -3.89
N LEU A 120 -1.78 2.34 -3.52
CA LEU A 120 -1.56 1.32 -2.49
C LEU A 120 -2.07 1.76 -1.10
N LEU A 121 -1.88 3.04 -0.77
CA LEU A 121 -2.33 3.60 0.51
C LEU A 121 -3.86 3.66 0.60
N ALA A 122 -4.55 4.04 -0.46
CA ALA A 122 -6.00 4.06 -0.51
C ALA A 122 -6.58 2.65 -0.28
N LEU A 123 -6.09 1.66 -1.00
CA LEU A 123 -6.48 0.26 -0.82
C LEU A 123 -6.21 -0.24 0.61
N HIS A 124 -5.06 0.12 1.19
CA HIS A 124 -4.74 -0.23 2.57
C HIS A 124 -5.72 0.39 3.57
N ILE A 125 -6.08 1.67 3.39
CA ILE A 125 -7.00 2.39 4.26
C ILE A 125 -8.41 1.82 4.15
N GLU A 126 -8.91 1.56 2.95
CA GLU A 126 -10.21 0.94 2.71
C GLU A 126 -10.33 -0.41 3.42
N ASN A 127 -9.35 -1.28 3.27
CA ASN A 127 -9.30 -2.56 3.99
C ASN A 127 -9.30 -2.37 5.52
N ARG A 128 -8.65 -1.32 6.05
CA ARG A 128 -8.67 -1.00 7.49
C ARG A 128 -10.02 -0.53 7.96
N ILE A 129 -10.73 0.29 7.18
CA ILE A 129 -12.10 0.74 7.48
C ILE A 129 -13.05 -0.46 7.49
N ASP A 130 -12.96 -1.34 6.49
CA ASP A 130 -13.80 -2.54 6.40
C ASP A 130 -13.59 -3.47 7.60
N ASN A 131 -12.35 -3.71 7.99
CA ASN A 131 -12.03 -4.50 9.17
C ASN A 131 -12.58 -3.87 10.47
N LEU A 132 -12.52 -2.54 10.58
CA LEU A 132 -13.13 -1.84 11.72
C LEU A 132 -14.66 -1.96 11.71
N ASN A 133 -15.31 -1.92 10.58
CA ASN A 133 -16.76 -2.08 10.44
C ASN A 133 -17.19 -3.51 10.76
N GLN A 134 -16.47 -4.51 10.25
CA GLN A 134 -16.75 -5.92 10.50
C GLN A 134 -16.56 -6.33 11.97
N SER A 135 -15.61 -5.73 12.70
CA SER A 135 -15.42 -6.02 14.12
C SER A 135 -16.61 -5.62 15.01
N CYS A 136 -17.60 -4.91 14.50
CA CYS A 136 -18.90 -4.74 15.19
C CYS A 136 -19.88 -5.90 14.95
N ALA A 137 -19.69 -6.68 13.88
CA ALA A 137 -20.52 -7.86 13.60
C ALA A 137 -20.03 -9.11 14.32
N ILE A 138 -18.81 -9.10 14.87
CA ILE A 138 -18.14 -10.28 15.45
C ILE A 138 -18.49 -10.49 16.94
N THR A 139 -19.28 -9.63 17.58
CA THR A 139 -19.76 -9.95 18.94
C THR A 139 -20.73 -11.13 18.99
N ASN A 140 -21.16 -11.69 17.83
CA ASN A 140 -22.04 -12.87 17.78
C ASN A 140 -21.72 -13.88 16.67
N ASN A 141 -20.63 -13.77 15.95
CA ASN A 141 -20.25 -14.82 14.99
C ASN A 141 -19.05 -15.60 15.52
N GLN A 142 -19.37 -16.77 16.07
CA GLN A 142 -18.44 -17.89 16.13
C GLN A 142 -17.67 -17.94 14.81
N PHE A 143 -16.35 -18.11 14.88
CA PHE A 143 -15.50 -18.35 13.72
C PHE A 143 -16.11 -19.49 12.89
N LYS A 144 -16.87 -19.16 11.85
CA LYS A 144 -17.33 -20.17 10.89
C LYS A 144 -16.14 -20.49 10.01
N SER A 145 -15.43 -21.54 10.35
CA SER A 145 -14.50 -22.19 9.46
C SER A 145 -15.27 -22.66 8.22
N ASN A 146 -14.75 -22.39 7.01
CA ASN A 146 -15.26 -23.00 5.78
C ASN A 146 -14.79 -24.45 5.61
N LEU A 147 -14.06 -24.97 6.61
CA LEU A 147 -13.64 -26.37 6.65
C LEU A 147 -14.79 -27.19 7.21
N HIS A 148 -15.18 -28.22 6.46
CA HIS A 148 -16.15 -29.22 6.88
C HIS A 148 -15.44 -30.57 7.02
N TRP A 149 -15.65 -31.21 8.16
CA TRP A 149 -15.21 -32.58 8.35
C TRP A 149 -16.06 -33.50 7.46
N THR A 150 -15.45 -34.22 6.53
CA THR A 150 -16.13 -35.06 5.54
C THR A 150 -16.16 -36.56 5.94
N GLU A 151 -15.32 -36.96 6.89
CA GLU A 151 -15.19 -38.32 7.37
C GLU A 151 -16.15 -38.60 8.56
N LYS A 152 -16.12 -39.82 9.10
CA LYS A 152 -16.96 -40.20 10.23
C LYS A 152 -16.60 -39.41 11.49
N LYS A 153 -17.57 -39.14 12.34
CA LYS A 153 -17.35 -38.43 13.60
C LYS A 153 -16.36 -39.15 14.53
N VAL A 154 -16.31 -40.48 14.47
CA VAL A 154 -15.36 -41.28 15.24
C VAL A 154 -13.92 -40.94 14.88
N ASP A 155 -13.61 -40.81 13.60
CA ASP A 155 -12.26 -40.50 13.10
C ASP A 155 -11.79 -39.11 13.58
N LEU A 156 -12.72 -38.15 13.71
CA LEU A 156 -12.42 -36.84 14.30
C LEU A 156 -12.10 -36.95 15.79
N VAL A 157 -12.85 -37.78 16.52
CA VAL A 157 -12.64 -38.02 17.97
C VAL A 157 -11.25 -38.66 18.16
N GLU A 158 -10.93 -39.70 17.38
CA GLU A 158 -9.62 -40.36 17.43
C GLU A 158 -8.48 -39.40 17.14
N LEU A 159 -8.65 -38.51 16.15
CA LEU A 159 -7.67 -37.48 15.83
C LEU A 159 -7.46 -36.51 17.02
N ILE A 160 -8.54 -36.05 17.67
CA ILE A 160 -8.46 -35.18 18.83
C ILE A 160 -7.73 -35.85 19.99
N TYR A 161 -8.02 -37.13 20.27
CA TYR A 161 -7.32 -37.90 21.31
C TYR A 161 -5.84 -38.09 20.98
N ALA A 162 -5.50 -38.37 19.72
CA ALA A 162 -4.12 -38.49 19.28
C ALA A 162 -3.34 -37.19 19.46
N LEU A 163 -3.96 -36.05 19.14
CA LEU A 163 -3.35 -34.71 19.32
C LEU A 163 -3.21 -34.35 20.81
N HIS A 164 -4.15 -34.77 21.65
CA HIS A 164 -4.07 -34.59 23.10
C HIS A 164 -2.92 -35.42 23.71
N GLU A 165 -2.81 -36.71 23.37
CA GLU A 165 -1.69 -37.56 23.77
C GLU A 165 -0.33 -37.03 23.30
N ALA A 166 -0.27 -36.45 22.10
CA ALA A 166 0.91 -35.80 21.59
C ALA A 166 1.20 -34.42 22.25
N LYS A 167 0.38 -34.00 23.22
CA LYS A 167 0.52 -32.72 23.97
C LYS A 167 0.52 -31.50 23.09
N VAL A 168 -0.19 -31.53 21.97
CA VAL A 168 -0.25 -30.40 21.00
C VAL A 168 -1.07 -29.23 21.53
N PHE A 169 -2.06 -29.48 22.43
CA PHE A 169 -2.90 -28.46 23.03
C PHE A 169 -2.42 -28.10 24.45
N ASP A 170 -2.19 -26.82 24.70
CA ASP A 170 -1.81 -26.25 26.01
C ASP A 170 -0.71 -27.04 26.75
N ASN A 171 0.29 -27.51 26.01
CA ASN A 171 1.39 -28.35 26.52
C ASN A 171 0.90 -29.62 27.26
N GLY A 172 -0.26 -30.19 26.86
CA GLY A 172 -0.85 -31.36 27.44
C GLY A 172 -1.69 -31.08 28.69
N GLN A 173 -2.10 -29.86 28.97
CA GLN A 173 -2.96 -29.49 30.10
C GLN A 173 -4.42 -29.24 29.67
N ALA A 174 -4.75 -29.39 28.39
CA ALA A 174 -6.13 -29.27 27.92
C ALA A 174 -7.00 -30.43 28.41
N ASP A 175 -8.17 -30.11 29.00
CA ASP A 175 -9.20 -31.13 29.37
C ASP A 175 -10.08 -31.42 28.14
N ILE A 176 -10.13 -32.67 27.71
CA ILE A 176 -11.10 -33.16 26.73
C ILE A 176 -12.37 -33.57 27.48
N LYS A 177 -13.43 -32.75 27.33
CA LYS A 177 -14.76 -33.04 27.85
C LYS A 177 -15.70 -33.50 26.75
#